data_02f209b3f3d5b1347ceda9b563972bcf
#
_entry.id   02f209b3f3d5b1347ceda9b563972bcf
#
_cell.length_a   1.000
_cell.length_b   1.000
_cell.length_c   1.000
_cell.angle_alpha   90.00
_cell.angle_beta   90.00
_cell.angle_gamma   90.00
#
_symmetry.space_group_name_H-M   'P 1'
#
loop_
_entity.id
_entity.type
_entity.pdbx_description
1 polymer ?
#
loop_
_entity_poly.entity_id
_entity_poly.type
_entity_poly.pdbx_seq_one_letter_code
_entity_poly.pdbx_strand_id
1 'polypeptide(L)'
;MTLLSICIPCYGRVEYVRKTLKSIFIDNADVPLEKYEVIISDNDSNQAIKVLTEEFKYPNLRYFYTNCEGFMNSYYVLTYAQGEFFKLHNSQTLFRKGSLSKIISEIKNNIENLPIM
;
A
#
# COMPACT_ATOMS: atom_id res chain seq x y z
N MET A 1 7.44 -13.66 5.31
CA MET A 1 7.88 -12.31 5.70
C MET A 1 7.52 -11.30 4.61
N THR A 2 6.89 -10.19 4.99
CA THR A 2 6.52 -9.14 4.06
C THR A 2 7.75 -8.34 3.65
N LEU A 3 7.97 -8.23 2.35
CA LEU A 3 9.10 -7.49 1.82
C LEU A 3 8.80 -5.99 1.66
N LEU A 4 7.64 -5.68 1.07
CA LEU A 4 7.27 -4.31 0.72
C LEU A 4 5.97 -3.90 1.38
N SER A 5 5.95 -2.73 2.02
CA SER A 5 4.73 -2.09 2.50
C SER A 5 4.36 -0.96 1.55
N ILE A 6 3.21 -1.05 0.91
CA ILE A 6 2.66 0.01 0.07
C ILE A 6 1.77 0.84 0.96
N CYS A 7 2.19 2.07 1.27
CA CYS A 7 1.55 2.92 2.27
C CYS A 7 0.76 4.03 1.57
N ILE A 8 -0.56 4.01 1.75
CA ILE A 8 -1.49 4.88 1.03
C ILE A 8 -2.25 5.76 2.02
N PRO A 9 -1.84 7.03 2.17
CA PRO A 9 -2.63 7.97 2.97
C PRO A 9 -3.85 8.41 2.16
N CYS A 10 -5.02 8.38 2.79
CA CYS A 10 -6.28 8.65 2.12
C CYS A 10 -7.13 9.65 2.88
N TYR A 11 -7.96 10.39 2.14
CA TYR A 11 -9.01 11.23 2.68
C TYR A 11 -10.16 11.26 1.68
N GLY A 12 -11.20 10.45 1.92
CA GLY A 12 -12.33 10.32 1.01
C GLY A 12 -11.93 9.74 -0.35
N ARG A 13 -12.66 10.13 -1.40
CA ARG A 13 -12.39 9.75 -2.79
C ARG A 13 -12.38 8.24 -3.01
N VAL A 14 -13.43 7.58 -2.55
CA VAL A 14 -13.56 6.13 -2.56
C VAL A 14 -13.29 5.52 -3.94
N GLU A 15 -13.81 6.14 -5.01
CA GLU A 15 -13.65 5.60 -6.36
C GLU A 15 -12.20 5.60 -6.84
N TYR A 16 -11.43 6.65 -6.49
CA TYR A 16 -10.01 6.70 -6.84
C TYR A 16 -9.23 5.62 -6.10
N VAL A 17 -9.52 5.45 -4.80
CA VAL A 17 -8.86 4.42 -4.00
C VAL A 17 -9.22 3.03 -4.50
N ARG A 18 -10.50 2.82 -4.88
CA ARG A 18 -10.93 1.54 -5.47
C ARG A 18 -10.11 1.19 -6.69
N LYS A 19 -9.93 2.16 -7.60
CA LYS A 19 -9.13 1.95 -8.81
C LYS A 19 -7.68 1.63 -8.48
N THR A 20 -7.12 2.32 -7.49
CA THR A 20 -5.74 2.06 -7.05
C THR A 20 -5.60 0.64 -6.51
N LEU A 21 -6.55 0.20 -5.67
CA LEU A 21 -6.52 -1.16 -5.12
C LEU A 21 -6.69 -2.22 -6.21
N LYS A 22 -7.55 -1.97 -7.21
CA LYS A 22 -7.68 -2.87 -8.36
C LYS A 22 -6.36 -2.98 -9.13
N SER A 23 -5.67 -1.87 -9.30
CA SER A 23 -4.39 -1.87 -10.02
C SER A 23 -3.34 -2.70 -9.30
N ILE A 24 -3.40 -2.76 -7.97
CA ILE A 24 -2.49 -3.58 -7.16
C ILE A 24 -2.91 -5.04 -7.18
N PHE A 25 -4.11 -5.34 -6.72
CA PHE A 25 -4.53 -6.71 -6.44
C PHE A 25 -4.99 -7.48 -7.68
N ILE A 26 -5.56 -6.80 -8.67
CA ILE A 26 -6.09 -7.45 -9.86
C ILE A 26 -5.12 -7.34 -11.02
N ASP A 27 -4.67 -6.13 -11.36
CA ASP A 27 -3.76 -5.93 -12.49
C ASP A 27 -2.36 -6.49 -12.21
N ASN A 28 -1.99 -6.63 -10.94
CA ASN A 28 -0.71 -7.19 -10.52
C ASN A 28 -0.92 -8.47 -9.68
N ALA A 29 -1.92 -9.27 -10.04
CA ALA A 29 -2.26 -10.50 -9.34
C ALA A 29 -1.17 -11.57 -9.42
N ASP A 30 -0.18 -11.41 -10.30
CA ASP A 30 0.94 -12.33 -10.44
C ASP A 30 1.93 -12.26 -9.26
N VAL A 31 1.86 -11.20 -8.45
CA VAL A 31 2.75 -11.09 -7.28
C VAL A 31 2.12 -11.80 -6.08
N PRO A 32 2.85 -12.74 -5.44
CA PRO A 32 2.32 -13.42 -4.26
C PRO A 32 1.98 -12.45 -3.14
N LEU A 33 0.83 -12.66 -2.50
CA LEU A 33 0.32 -11.77 -1.46
C LEU A 33 1.24 -11.70 -0.23
N GLU A 34 2.01 -12.74 0.04
CA GLU A 34 2.94 -12.72 1.18
C GLU A 34 4.17 -11.84 0.96
N LYS A 35 4.41 -11.37 -0.26
CA LYS A 35 5.56 -10.53 -0.57
C LYS A 35 5.32 -9.06 -0.25
N TYR A 36 4.07 -8.65 -0.12
CA TYR A 36 3.76 -7.24 0.12
C TYR A 36 2.53 -7.10 1.00
N GLU A 37 2.36 -5.93 1.56
CA GLU A 37 1.13 -5.53 2.23
C GLU A 37 0.69 -4.17 1.68
N VAL A 38 -0.59 -3.90 1.75
CA VAL A 38 -1.15 -2.59 1.40
C VAL A 38 -1.76 -2.01 2.66
N ILE A 39 -1.32 -0.82 3.04
CA ILE A 39 -1.77 -0.14 4.23
C ILE A 39 -2.51 1.12 3.82
N ILE A 40 -3.77 1.22 4.23
CA ILE A 40 -4.56 2.44 4.06
C ILE A 40 -4.64 3.13 5.40
N SER A 41 -4.21 4.38 5.46
CA SER A 41 -4.41 5.25 6.61
C SER A 41 -5.41 6.31 6.22
N ASP A 42 -6.62 6.20 6.75
CA ASP A 42 -7.75 7.06 6.41
C ASP A 42 -7.90 8.15 7.45
N ASN A 43 -7.81 9.39 7.01
CA ASN A 43 -7.87 10.56 7.87
C ASN A 43 -9.28 11.17 7.91
N ASP A 44 -10.24 10.58 7.19
CA ASP A 44 -11.62 11.04 7.13
C ASP A 44 -12.44 10.40 8.26
N SER A 45 -13.03 11.23 9.13
CA SER A 45 -13.83 10.76 10.25
C SER A 45 -15.06 9.96 9.81
N ASN A 46 -15.55 10.18 8.59
CA ASN A 46 -16.64 9.40 8.03
C ASN A 46 -16.22 7.98 7.65
N GLN A 47 -14.92 7.74 7.55
CA GLN A 47 -14.37 6.42 7.21
C GLN A 47 -15.01 5.82 5.95
N ALA A 48 -15.26 6.66 4.93
CA ALA A 48 -15.91 6.23 3.71
C ALA A 48 -15.12 5.13 2.97
N ILE A 49 -13.80 5.15 3.10
CA ILE A 49 -12.91 4.19 2.42
C ILE A 49 -12.96 2.81 3.07
N LYS A 50 -13.41 2.73 4.31
CA LYS A 50 -13.48 1.44 5.03
C LYS A 50 -14.31 0.40 4.29
N VAL A 51 -15.29 0.81 3.51
CA VAL A 51 -16.12 -0.10 2.71
C VAL A 51 -15.28 -0.94 1.74
N LEU A 52 -14.14 -0.42 1.31
CA LEU A 52 -13.26 -1.13 0.38
C LEU A 52 -12.62 -2.37 1.01
N THR A 53 -12.49 -2.40 2.35
CA THR A 53 -11.98 -3.60 3.03
C THR A 53 -12.97 -4.76 2.95
N GLU A 54 -14.26 -4.46 2.80
CA GLU A 54 -15.28 -5.47 2.58
C GLU A 54 -15.31 -5.93 1.12
N GLU A 55 -14.95 -5.05 0.21
CA GLU A 55 -14.91 -5.33 -1.22
C GLU A 55 -13.63 -6.08 -1.61
N PHE A 56 -12.49 -5.66 -1.06
CA PHE A 56 -11.18 -6.25 -1.34
C PHE A 56 -10.73 -7.09 -0.14
N LYS A 57 -11.22 -8.31 -0.06
CA LYS A 57 -10.97 -9.20 1.08
C LYS A 57 -9.64 -9.93 0.96
N TYR A 58 -8.56 -9.17 0.85
CA TYR A 58 -7.22 -9.74 0.78
C TYR A 58 -6.56 -9.73 2.15
N PRO A 59 -5.90 -10.81 2.56
CA PRO A 59 -5.31 -10.91 3.91
C PRO A 59 -4.19 -9.92 4.17
N ASN A 60 -3.59 -9.37 3.12
CA ASN A 60 -2.50 -8.41 3.21
C ASN A 60 -2.95 -6.96 3.04
N LEU A 61 -4.26 -6.69 3.02
CA LEU A 61 -4.81 -5.32 3.02
C LEU A 61 -5.18 -4.95 4.44
N ARG A 62 -4.58 -3.84 4.93
CA ARG A 62 -4.79 -3.37 6.30
C ARG A 62 -5.32 -1.94 6.26
N TYR A 63 -6.35 -1.68 7.06
CA TYR A 63 -7.00 -0.38 7.14
C TYR A 63 -6.88 0.20 8.53
N PHE A 64 -6.52 1.48 8.61
CA PHE A 64 -6.46 2.23 9.86
C PHE A 64 -7.16 3.57 9.68
N TYR A 65 -7.98 3.94 10.64
CA TYR A 65 -8.46 5.31 10.75
C TYR A 65 -7.45 6.08 11.59
N THR A 66 -6.95 7.20 11.04
CA THR A 66 -5.93 8.00 11.71
C THR A 66 -6.43 9.43 11.89
N ASN A 67 -6.71 9.80 13.14
CA ASN A 67 -7.15 11.15 13.47
C ASN A 67 -5.92 12.05 13.60
N CYS A 68 -5.63 12.83 12.58
CA CYS A 68 -4.46 13.70 12.53
C CYS A 68 -4.71 14.88 11.59
N GLU A 69 -3.80 15.85 11.63
CA GLU A 69 -3.79 16.89 10.60
C GLU A 69 -3.51 16.22 9.24
N GLY A 70 -4.23 16.65 8.20
CA GLY A 70 -4.18 15.99 6.90
C GLY A 70 -2.77 15.80 6.35
N PHE A 71 -1.91 16.82 6.47
CA PHE A 71 -0.53 16.73 5.99
C PHE A 71 0.32 15.74 6.78
N MET A 72 -0.10 15.38 7.99
CA MET A 72 0.62 14.41 8.83
C MET A 72 0.27 12.96 8.48
N ASN A 73 -0.78 12.74 7.71
CA ASN A 73 -1.22 11.39 7.40
C ASN A 73 -0.16 10.59 6.64
N SER A 74 0.61 11.25 5.79
CA SER A 74 1.71 10.60 5.07
C SER A 74 2.79 10.08 6.02
N TYR A 75 3.02 10.77 7.13
CA TYR A 75 3.94 10.31 8.16
C TYR A 75 3.34 9.13 8.93
N TYR A 76 2.09 9.26 9.37
CA TYR A 76 1.46 8.21 10.19
C TYR A 76 1.29 6.89 9.43
N VAL A 77 0.96 6.94 8.15
CA VAL A 77 0.82 5.70 7.37
C VAL A 77 2.10 4.89 7.36
N LEU A 78 3.25 5.55 7.37
CA LEU A 78 4.54 4.87 7.39
C LEU A 78 4.78 4.15 8.71
N THR A 79 4.20 4.65 9.81
CA THR A 79 4.39 4.01 11.13
C THR A 79 3.69 2.67 11.24
N TYR A 80 2.73 2.39 10.36
CA TYR A 80 2.03 1.11 10.34
C TYR A 80 2.76 0.04 9.52
N ALA A 81 3.78 0.43 8.76
CA ALA A 81 4.49 -0.48 7.86
C ALA A 81 5.21 -1.59 8.62
N GLN A 82 5.05 -2.82 8.17
CA GLN A 82 5.68 -4.00 8.76
C GLN A 82 6.67 -4.69 7.81
N GLY A 83 6.73 -4.24 6.55
CA GLY A 83 7.65 -4.78 5.57
C GLY A 83 9.09 -4.30 5.79
N GLU A 84 10.03 -4.97 5.16
CA GLU A 84 11.43 -4.57 5.20
C GLU A 84 11.67 -3.23 4.49
N PHE A 85 10.84 -2.96 3.49
CA PHE A 85 10.87 -1.70 2.73
C PHE A 85 9.47 -1.12 2.69
N PHE A 86 9.37 0.18 2.54
CA PHE A 86 8.07 0.81 2.38
C PHE A 86 8.11 1.79 1.21
N LYS A 87 6.93 1.98 0.60
CA LYS A 87 6.71 2.93 -0.47
C LYS A 87 5.51 3.78 -0.10
N LEU A 88 5.72 5.09 -0.02
CA LEU A 88 4.60 6.03 0.13
C LEU A 88 3.93 6.17 -1.24
N HIS A 89 2.66 5.84 -1.33
CA HIS A 89 1.95 5.79 -2.60
C HIS A 89 0.72 6.70 -2.57
N ASN A 90 0.59 7.54 -3.59
CA ASN A 90 -0.54 8.43 -3.73
C ASN A 90 -1.82 7.61 -3.99
N SER A 91 -2.90 7.95 -3.27
CA SER A 91 -4.17 7.23 -3.36
C SER A 91 -4.83 7.28 -4.75
N GLN A 92 -4.40 8.19 -5.61
CA GLN A 92 -4.96 8.39 -6.94
C GLN A 92 -4.05 7.90 -8.07
N THR A 93 -2.91 7.32 -7.75
CA THR A 93 -1.95 6.83 -8.74
C THR A 93 -2.08 5.33 -8.91
N LEU A 94 -2.26 4.89 -10.16
CA LEU A 94 -2.44 3.48 -10.46
C LEU A 94 -1.09 2.78 -10.67
N PHE A 95 -1.03 1.51 -10.29
CA PHE A 95 0.09 0.65 -10.64
C PHE A 95 -0.14 0.12 -12.06
N ARG A 96 0.88 0.18 -12.90
CA ARG A 96 0.80 -0.46 -14.21
C ARG A 96 0.91 -1.97 -14.04
N LYS A 97 0.29 -2.71 -14.96
CA LYS A 97 0.42 -4.16 -14.98
C LYS A 97 1.90 -4.54 -15.08
N GLY A 98 2.34 -5.40 -14.20
CA GLY A 98 3.74 -5.84 -14.13
C GLY A 98 4.67 -4.94 -13.33
N SER A 99 4.23 -3.73 -12.95
CA SER A 99 5.09 -2.81 -12.22
C SER A 99 5.41 -3.27 -10.80
N LEU A 100 4.46 -3.93 -10.14
CA LEU A 100 4.68 -4.42 -8.78
C LEU A 100 5.73 -5.52 -8.75
N SER A 101 5.65 -6.46 -9.67
CA SER A 101 6.65 -7.51 -9.84
C SER A 101 8.04 -6.92 -10.07
N LYS A 102 8.12 -5.87 -10.88
CA LYS A 102 9.38 -5.19 -11.15
C LYS A 102 9.94 -4.54 -9.89
N ILE A 103 9.10 -3.87 -9.11
CA ILE A 103 9.54 -3.24 -7.85
C ILE A 103 10.09 -4.30 -6.91
N ILE A 104 9.39 -5.41 -6.74
CA ILE A 104 9.82 -6.52 -5.87
C ILE A 104 11.18 -7.06 -6.34
N SER A 105 11.34 -7.27 -7.65
CA SER A 105 12.61 -7.75 -8.20
C SER A 105 13.76 -6.77 -7.95
N GLU A 106 13.52 -5.48 -8.13
CA GLU A 106 14.54 -4.47 -7.90
C GLU A 106 14.97 -4.41 -6.43
N ILE A 107 14.01 -4.55 -5.51
CA ILE A 107 14.32 -4.59 -4.08
C ILE A 107 15.20 -5.79 -3.78
N LYS A 108 14.86 -6.97 -4.27
CA LYS A 108 15.64 -8.20 -4.05
C LYS A 108 17.06 -8.07 -4.62
N ASN A 109 17.19 -7.54 -5.81
CA ASN A 109 18.50 -7.34 -6.44
C ASN A 109 19.37 -6.38 -5.63
N ASN A 110 18.77 -5.30 -5.13
CA ASN A 110 19.49 -4.33 -4.33
C ASN A 110 19.96 -4.90 -3.00
N ILE A 111 19.13 -5.74 -2.36
CA ILE A 111 19.52 -6.42 -1.11
C ILE A 111 20.72 -7.32 -1.36
N GLU A 112 20.72 -8.11 -2.44
CA GLU A 112 21.80 -9.02 -2.79
C GLU A 112 23.09 -8.30 -3.09
N ASN A 113 23.01 -7.07 -3.57
CA ASN A 113 24.14 -6.27 -3.98
C ASN A 113 24.54 -5.19 -2.96
N LEU A 114 23.97 -5.21 -1.76
CA LEU A 114 24.36 -4.28 -0.72
C LEU A 114 25.79 -4.56 -0.27
N PRO A 115 26.60 -3.49 -0.08
CA PRO A 115 27.94 -3.71 0.43
C PRO A 115 27.89 -4.26 1.84
N ILE A 116 28.84 -5.16 2.10
CA ILE A 116 29.01 -5.70 3.44
C ILE A 116 29.78 -4.66 4.24
N MET A 117 29.18 -4.19 5.33
CA MET A 117 29.82 -3.20 6.18
C MET A 117 30.13 -3.77 7.54
#